data_d4bfb6197163aad4afc5242029835d8d
#
_entry.id   d4bfb6197163aad4afc5242029835d8d
#
_cell.length_a   1.000
_cell.length_b   1.000
_cell.length_c   1.000
_cell.angle_alpha   90.00
_cell.angle_beta   90.00
_cell.angle_gamma   90.00
#
_symmetry.space_group_name_H-M   'P 1'
#
loop_
_entity.id
_entity.type
_entity.pdbx_description
1 polymer ?
#
loop_
_entity_poly.entity_id
_entity_poly.type
_entity_poly.pdbx_seq_one_letter_code
_entity_poly.pdbx_strand_id
1 'polypeptide(L)'
;LEERCKNVEARTAQVLADWEANYKGKQSDRPRLLLTGCPNAGVREKIIRTVEEMGADVVAFDTCSGTREKVEKVDESNPDVYEALARKYLNINCSVMSPNDSRECILVK
;
A
#
# COMPACT_ATOMS: atom_id res chain seq x y z
N LEU A 1 -22.22 3.83 9.60
CA LEU A 1 -20.81 4.16 9.28
C LEU A 1 -19.91 3.90 10.49
N GLU A 2 -20.24 4.42 11.66
CA GLU A 2 -19.46 4.28 12.90
C GLU A 2 -19.19 2.81 13.28
N GLU A 3 -20.20 1.95 13.21
CA GLU A 3 -20.05 0.52 13.47
C GLU A 3 -19.06 -0.15 12.50
N ARG A 4 -19.08 0.24 11.22
CA ARG A 4 -18.13 -0.26 10.22
C ARG A 4 -16.70 0.19 10.54
N CYS A 5 -16.51 1.42 11.00
CA CYS A 5 -15.21 1.91 11.42
C CYS A 5 -14.68 1.12 12.64
N LYS A 6 -15.50 0.91 13.66
CA LYS A 6 -15.14 0.11 14.84
C LYS A 6 -14.75 -1.33 14.47
N ASN A 7 -15.47 -1.95 13.54
CA ASN A 7 -15.16 -3.29 13.05
C ASN A 7 -13.82 -3.33 12.30
N VAL A 8 -13.52 -2.32 11.48
CA VAL A 8 -12.23 -2.21 10.78
C VAL A 8 -11.09 -2.00 11.77
N GLU A 9 -11.26 -1.13 12.76
CA GLU A 9 -10.27 -0.88 13.81
C GLU A 9 -9.97 -2.15 14.62
N ALA A 10 -11.01 -2.86 15.06
CA ALA A 10 -10.86 -4.10 15.82
C ALA A 10 -10.12 -5.17 14.99
N ARG A 11 -10.49 -5.33 13.72
CA ARG A 11 -9.83 -6.28 12.83
C ARG A 11 -8.38 -5.90 12.54
N THR A 12 -8.10 -4.61 12.38
CA THR A 12 -6.73 -4.12 12.18
C THR A 12 -5.88 -4.39 13.41
N ALA A 13 -6.38 -4.12 14.59
CA ALA A 13 -5.69 -4.40 15.85
C ALA A 13 -5.38 -5.90 16.01
N GLN A 14 -6.33 -6.76 15.64
CA GLN A 14 -6.14 -8.21 15.69
C GLN A 14 -5.05 -8.69 14.72
N VAL A 15 -5.04 -8.19 13.48
CA VAL A 15 -4.01 -8.50 12.49
C VAL A 15 -2.64 -8.02 12.92
N LEU A 16 -2.55 -6.82 13.52
CA LEU A 16 -1.29 -6.28 14.03
C LEU A 16 -0.76 -7.12 15.21
N ALA A 17 -1.63 -7.53 16.13
CA ALA A 17 -1.24 -8.39 17.24
C ALA A 17 -0.74 -9.77 16.77
N ASP A 18 -1.41 -10.37 15.79
CA ASP A 18 -0.97 -11.63 15.18
C ASP A 18 0.39 -11.47 14.48
N TRP A 19 0.57 -10.37 13.75
CA TRP A 19 1.85 -10.06 13.11
C TRP A 19 2.97 -9.88 14.13
N GLU A 20 2.73 -9.14 15.20
CA GLU A 20 3.72 -8.93 16.26
C GLU A 20 4.11 -10.25 16.95
N ALA A 21 3.14 -11.11 17.22
CA ALA A 21 3.39 -12.39 17.87
C ALA A 21 4.15 -13.39 17.00
N ASN A 22 3.85 -13.43 15.69
CA ASN A 22 4.30 -14.51 14.83
C ASN A 22 5.40 -14.12 13.84
N TYR A 23 5.50 -12.84 13.47
CA TYR A 23 6.34 -12.40 12.36
C TYR A 23 7.34 -11.29 12.72
N LYS A 24 7.07 -10.48 13.72
CA LYS A 24 7.95 -9.38 14.13
C LYS A 24 9.35 -9.88 14.47
N GLY A 25 10.35 -9.29 13.85
CA GLY A 25 11.76 -9.64 14.05
C GLY A 25 12.25 -10.87 13.28
N LYS A 26 11.39 -11.58 12.58
CA LYS A 26 11.82 -12.63 11.66
C LYS A 26 12.36 -12.00 10.38
N GLN A 27 13.60 -12.32 10.07
CA GLN A 27 14.23 -11.93 8.81
C GLN A 27 14.30 -13.15 7.89
N SER A 28 14.13 -12.90 6.61
CA SER A 28 14.32 -13.88 5.56
C SER A 28 15.57 -13.52 4.77
N ASP A 29 16.43 -14.51 4.49
CA ASP A 29 17.59 -14.35 3.61
C ASP A 29 17.22 -14.41 2.11
N ARG A 30 15.92 -14.54 1.82
CA ARG A 30 15.41 -14.63 0.46
C ARG A 30 15.46 -13.28 -0.23
N PRO A 31 15.63 -13.23 -1.56
CA PRO A 31 15.54 -12.00 -2.32
C PRO A 31 14.20 -11.28 -2.08
N ARG A 32 14.27 -9.99 -1.77
CA ARG A 32 13.11 -9.15 -1.51
C ARG A 32 12.72 -8.41 -2.77
N LEU A 33 11.48 -8.56 -3.20
CA LEU A 33 10.97 -7.98 -4.44
C LEU A 33 9.87 -6.96 -4.18
N LEU A 34 9.92 -5.88 -4.97
CA LEU A 34 8.85 -4.89 -5.09
C LEU A 34 7.97 -5.25 -6.30
N LEU A 35 6.67 -5.40 -6.09
CA LEU A 35 5.70 -5.52 -7.17
C LEU A 35 5.17 -4.13 -7.54
N THR A 36 5.49 -3.66 -8.74
CA THR A 36 5.05 -2.36 -9.25
C THR A 36 4.23 -2.51 -10.53
N GLY A 37 3.37 -1.56 -10.84
CA GLY A 37 2.62 -1.51 -12.11
C GLY A 37 1.16 -1.12 -11.95
N CYS A 38 0.34 -1.61 -12.87
CA CYS A 38 -1.10 -1.38 -12.90
C CYS A 38 -1.86 -2.30 -11.91
N PRO A 39 -3.19 -2.11 -11.75
CA PRO A 39 -4.00 -3.02 -10.96
C PRO A 39 -3.92 -4.46 -11.48
N ASN A 40 -3.60 -5.39 -10.61
CA ASN A 40 -3.40 -6.81 -10.96
C ASN A 40 -4.52 -7.69 -10.39
N ALA A 41 -5.73 -7.18 -10.31
CA ALA A 41 -6.87 -7.95 -9.80
C ALA A 41 -6.97 -9.30 -10.54
N GLY A 42 -7.06 -10.38 -9.79
CA GLY A 42 -7.15 -11.74 -10.33
C GLY A 42 -5.82 -12.43 -10.65
N VAL A 43 -4.78 -11.70 -11.05
CA VAL A 43 -3.45 -12.29 -11.33
C VAL A 43 -2.43 -12.07 -10.21
N ARG A 44 -2.71 -11.13 -9.30
CA ARG A 44 -1.80 -10.79 -8.20
C ARG A 44 -1.43 -12.00 -7.35
N GLU A 45 -2.41 -12.78 -6.94
CA GLU A 45 -2.18 -13.97 -6.12
C GLU A 45 -1.29 -14.99 -6.84
N LYS A 46 -1.56 -15.22 -8.12
CA LYS A 46 -0.76 -16.13 -8.95
C LYS A 46 0.70 -15.67 -9.04
N ILE A 47 0.92 -14.36 -9.29
CA ILE A 47 2.27 -13.79 -9.40
C ILE A 47 3.01 -13.93 -8.05
N ILE A 48 2.38 -13.52 -6.94
CA ILE A 48 2.98 -13.60 -5.61
C ILE A 48 3.34 -15.04 -5.28
N ARG A 49 2.38 -15.97 -5.44
CA ARG A 49 2.61 -17.38 -5.16
C ARG A 49 3.78 -17.93 -5.98
N THR A 50 3.82 -17.66 -7.29
CA THR A 50 4.93 -18.12 -8.14
C THR A 50 6.27 -17.57 -7.67
N VAL A 51 6.35 -16.29 -7.35
CA VAL A 51 7.57 -15.65 -6.84
C VAL A 51 8.02 -16.29 -5.52
N GLU A 52 7.09 -16.50 -4.60
CA GLU A 52 7.39 -17.08 -3.30
C GLU A 52 7.77 -18.57 -3.39
N GLU A 53 7.12 -19.34 -4.26
CA GLU A 53 7.48 -20.73 -4.56
C GLU A 53 8.87 -20.83 -5.20
N MET A 54 9.28 -19.83 -5.98
CA MET A 54 10.63 -19.75 -6.57
C MET A 54 11.70 -19.26 -5.60
N GLY A 55 11.34 -18.95 -4.35
CA GLY A 55 12.31 -18.66 -3.30
C GLY A 55 12.62 -17.18 -3.09
N ALA A 56 11.74 -16.25 -3.53
CA ALA A 56 11.82 -14.84 -3.21
C ALA A 56 10.62 -14.39 -2.37
N ASP A 57 10.70 -13.21 -1.76
CA ASP A 57 9.62 -12.63 -0.97
C ASP A 57 9.11 -11.34 -1.60
N VAL A 58 7.81 -11.21 -1.83
CA VAL A 58 7.20 -9.95 -2.26
C VAL A 58 6.90 -9.10 -1.02
N VAL A 59 7.72 -8.06 -0.80
CA VAL A 59 7.68 -7.27 0.43
C VAL A 59 7.00 -5.92 0.29
N ALA A 60 6.76 -5.45 -0.92
CA ALA A 60 6.11 -4.17 -1.16
C ALA A 60 5.29 -4.17 -2.46
N PHE A 61 4.29 -3.30 -2.50
CA PHE A 61 3.35 -3.18 -3.62
C PHE A 61 3.19 -1.72 -4.02
N ASP A 62 3.86 -1.28 -5.08
CA ASP A 62 3.61 0.02 -5.72
C ASP A 62 2.58 -0.16 -6.85
N THR A 63 1.37 -0.51 -6.46
CA THR A 63 0.22 -0.66 -7.37
C THR A 63 -0.92 0.25 -6.95
N CYS A 64 -1.92 0.40 -7.79
CA CYS A 64 -3.09 1.24 -7.50
C CYS A 64 -3.86 0.80 -6.24
N SER A 65 -3.85 -0.50 -5.92
CA SER A 65 -4.45 -1.05 -4.70
C SER A 65 -3.44 -1.32 -3.57
N GLY A 66 -2.19 -0.92 -3.76
CA GLY A 66 -1.09 -1.10 -2.82
C GLY A 66 -0.81 0.15 -1.98
N THR A 67 0.47 0.46 -1.82
CA THR A 67 0.93 1.59 -1.02
C THR A 67 0.76 2.94 -1.69
N ARG A 68 0.65 2.99 -3.02
CA ARG A 68 0.61 4.23 -3.80
C ARG A 68 -0.46 5.21 -3.31
N GLU A 69 -1.65 4.73 -3.01
CA GLU A 69 -2.75 5.55 -2.51
C GLU A 69 -2.57 5.98 -1.04
N LYS A 70 -1.72 5.27 -0.29
CA LYS A 70 -1.60 5.40 1.18
C LYS A 70 -0.41 6.23 1.63
N VAL A 71 0.44 6.67 0.71
CA VAL A 71 1.66 7.42 1.03
C VAL A 71 1.33 8.77 1.64
N GLU A 72 0.33 9.47 1.12
CA GLU A 72 -0.12 10.74 1.67
C GLU A 72 -1.45 10.59 2.41
N LYS A 73 -1.55 11.22 3.57
CA LYS A 73 -2.80 11.34 4.31
C LYS A 73 -3.59 12.55 3.82
N VAL A 74 -4.90 12.52 4.05
CA VAL A 74 -5.74 13.71 3.85
C VAL A 74 -5.37 14.73 4.92
N ASP A 75 -5.27 16.00 4.54
CA ASP A 75 -5.07 17.09 5.49
C ASP A 75 -6.38 17.34 6.25
N GLU A 76 -6.44 16.82 7.48
CA GLU A 76 -7.62 16.96 8.36
C GLU A 76 -7.74 18.37 8.94
N SER A 77 -6.73 19.23 8.82
CA SER A 77 -6.76 20.63 9.28
C SER A 77 -7.43 21.57 8.25
N ASN A 78 -7.58 21.14 7.01
CA ASN A 78 -8.23 21.94 5.98
C ASN A 78 -9.76 21.96 6.22
N PRO A 79 -10.37 23.17 6.40
CA PRO A 79 -11.81 23.29 6.61
C PRO A 79 -12.65 22.87 5.38
N ASP A 80 -12.06 22.87 4.19
CA ASP A 80 -12.69 22.37 2.96
C ASP A 80 -12.24 20.92 2.71
N VAL A 81 -13.12 20.00 3.10
CA VAL A 81 -12.90 18.53 2.94
C VAL A 81 -12.72 18.16 1.47
N TYR A 82 -13.42 18.80 0.56
CA TYR A 82 -13.32 18.49 -0.87
C TYR A 82 -11.99 18.95 -1.44
N GLU A 83 -11.50 20.12 -1.01
CA GLU A 83 -10.16 20.57 -1.39
C GLU A 83 -9.09 19.66 -0.83
N ALA A 84 -9.18 19.25 0.44
CA ALA A 84 -8.22 18.33 1.06
C ALA A 84 -8.16 16.98 0.33
N LEU A 85 -9.31 16.42 -0.02
CA LEU A 85 -9.39 15.19 -0.80
C LEU A 85 -8.82 15.38 -2.20
N ALA A 86 -9.18 16.47 -2.89
CA ALA A 86 -8.68 16.76 -4.23
C ALA A 86 -7.16 16.88 -4.24
N ARG A 87 -6.56 17.61 -3.29
CA ARG A 87 -5.11 17.73 -3.15
C ARG A 87 -4.44 16.37 -2.95
N LYS A 88 -4.97 15.54 -2.05
CA LYS A 88 -4.45 14.17 -1.84
C LYS A 88 -4.47 13.37 -3.14
N TYR A 89 -5.63 13.29 -3.80
CA TYR A 89 -5.80 12.41 -4.96
C TYR A 89 -5.12 12.93 -6.23
N LEU A 90 -4.94 14.23 -6.38
CA LEU A 90 -4.14 14.80 -7.48
C LEU A 90 -2.64 14.56 -7.29
N ASN A 91 -2.17 14.35 -6.07
CA ASN A 91 -0.78 14.05 -5.76
C ASN A 91 -0.45 12.54 -5.75
N ILE A 92 -1.41 11.68 -6.05
CA ILE A 92 -1.11 10.27 -6.24
C ILE A 92 -0.18 10.11 -7.44
N ASN A 93 1.00 9.53 -7.22
CA ASN A 93 2.01 9.32 -8.26
C ASN A 93 1.63 8.16 -9.19
N CYS A 94 0.49 8.27 -9.80
CA CYS A 94 -0.02 7.32 -10.78
C CYS A 94 0.56 7.61 -12.16
N SER A 95 0.93 6.56 -12.90
CA SER A 95 1.51 6.70 -14.24
C SER A 95 0.58 7.35 -15.27
N VAL A 96 -0.73 7.43 -15.00
CA VAL A 96 -1.70 8.11 -15.85
C VAL A 96 -1.88 9.60 -15.51
N MET A 97 -1.27 10.07 -14.42
CA MET A 97 -1.30 11.48 -14.03
C MET A 97 -0.23 12.26 -14.78
N SER A 98 -0.54 13.50 -15.12
CA SER A 98 0.41 14.44 -15.74
C SER A 98 0.24 15.83 -15.11
N PRO A 99 1.32 16.44 -14.61
CA PRO A 99 2.68 15.91 -14.49
C PRO A 99 2.82 14.80 -13.44
N ASN A 100 3.86 13.99 -13.52
CA ASN A 100 4.15 12.90 -12.59
C ASN A 100 5.60 12.97 -12.10
N ASP A 101 5.97 14.11 -11.56
CA ASP A 101 7.36 14.47 -11.25
C ASP A 101 7.87 13.81 -9.95
N SER A 102 6.96 13.38 -9.09
CA SER A 102 7.30 12.85 -7.75
C SER A 102 7.33 11.32 -7.67
N ARG A 103 7.04 10.60 -8.77
CA ARG A 103 7.03 9.13 -8.78
C ARG A 103 8.39 8.53 -8.42
N GLU A 104 9.46 9.09 -8.96
CA GLU A 104 10.82 8.63 -8.67
C GLU A 104 11.15 8.75 -7.18
N CYS A 105 10.77 9.85 -6.56
CA CYS A 105 11.01 10.08 -5.13
C CYS A 105 10.34 9.05 -4.21
N ILE A 106 9.24 8.45 -4.64
CA ILE A 106 8.52 7.43 -3.85
C ILE A 106 9.14 6.04 -4.02
N LEU A 107 9.66 5.74 -5.20
CA LEU A 107 10.29 4.43 -5.47
C LEU A 107 11.67 4.29 -4.84
N VAL A 108 12.35 5.39 -4.53
CA VAL A 108 13.73 5.42 -4.01
C VAL A 108 13.78 5.57 -2.48
N LYS A 109 12.67 5.88 -1.82
CA LYS A 109 12.57 5.93 -0.36
C LYS A 109 12.30 4.56 0.23
#